data_8928c963e4b2f11b5d1ede20cdaf5566
#
_entry.id   8928c963e4b2f11b5d1ede20cdaf5566
#
_cell.length_a   1.000
_cell.length_b   1.000
_cell.length_c   1.000
_cell.angle_alpha   90.00
_cell.angle_beta   90.00
_cell.angle_gamma   90.00
#
_symmetry.space_group_name_H-M   'P 1'
#
loop_
_entity.id
_entity.type
_entity.pdbx_description
1 polymer ?
#
loop_
_entity_poly.entity_id
_entity_poly.type
_entity_poly.pdbx_seq_one_letter_code
_entity_poly.pdbx_strand_id
1 'polypeptide(L)'
;MSTKLWVFRFFVLVAEIIITYVVFNALSIDVGLQAAFTWHPVLMTVGFAGFMNEGLLQYYLGDLDQKKRSESRIGHAMFQVLCCACVLGGYISIFRAHEIGQKSQLWTPGTPFVKIVHVCIGYVGVLTVLLQFVVGLIKLWAKLRRDEQMYKWHGYSGITVYFLGMFNVLLGCIFWDSKTWVDGWGKTFAILCVLLLFCSLFYARWLRNRAQNANSASMMKLTASNEGSDNFYAGAGGKKYTDNVDGFAEAF
;
A
#
# COMPACT_ATOMS: atom_id res chain seq x y z
N MET A 1 -9.26 8.93 17.12
CA MET A 1 -8.25 9.31 16.10
C MET A 1 -8.01 10.80 16.25
N SER A 2 -6.76 11.29 16.23
CA SER A 2 -6.46 12.72 16.40
C SER A 2 -6.92 13.53 15.17
N THR A 3 -7.31 14.81 15.37
CA THR A 3 -7.72 15.71 14.27
C THR A 3 -6.67 15.78 13.15
N LYS A 4 -5.37 15.77 13.52
CA LYS A 4 -4.25 15.77 12.54
C LYS A 4 -4.27 14.55 11.63
N LEU A 5 -4.64 13.39 12.15
CA LEU A 5 -4.71 12.15 11.37
C LEU A 5 -5.90 12.15 10.42
N TRP A 6 -7.04 12.73 10.83
CA TRP A 6 -8.20 12.93 9.94
C TRP A 6 -7.87 13.86 8.77
N VAL A 7 -7.23 14.97 9.05
CA VAL A 7 -6.79 15.93 8.01
C VAL A 7 -5.84 15.26 7.03
N PHE A 8 -4.85 14.51 7.54
CA PHE A 8 -3.92 13.75 6.69
C PHE A 8 -4.66 12.76 5.78
N ARG A 9 -5.57 11.94 6.33
CA ARG A 9 -6.35 10.97 5.55
C ARG A 9 -7.22 11.64 4.48
N PHE A 10 -7.81 12.79 4.81
CA PHE A 10 -8.58 13.57 3.85
C PHE A 10 -7.74 14.00 2.64
N PHE A 11 -6.53 14.53 2.86
CA PHE A 11 -5.65 14.92 1.75
C PHE A 11 -5.19 13.73 0.90
N VAL A 12 -4.92 12.58 1.51
CA VAL A 12 -4.58 11.36 0.78
C VAL A 12 -5.75 10.93 -0.10
N LEU A 13 -6.96 10.84 0.44
CA LEU A 13 -8.16 10.47 -0.31
C LEU A 13 -8.44 11.45 -1.47
N VAL A 14 -8.26 12.74 -1.24
CA VAL A 14 -8.40 13.75 -2.30
C VAL A 14 -7.39 13.51 -3.43
N ALA A 15 -6.13 13.19 -3.10
CA ALA A 15 -5.12 12.88 -4.11
C ALA A 15 -5.45 11.61 -4.91
N GLU A 16 -5.96 10.56 -4.26
CA GLU A 16 -6.42 9.32 -4.92
C GLU A 16 -7.57 9.58 -5.89
N ILE A 17 -8.54 10.39 -5.48
CA ILE A 17 -9.69 10.79 -6.32
C ILE A 17 -9.20 11.63 -7.51
N ILE A 18 -8.33 12.60 -7.28
CA ILE A 18 -7.82 13.48 -8.34
C ILE A 18 -7.06 12.68 -9.38
N ILE A 19 -6.10 11.83 -8.99
CA ILE A 19 -5.33 11.05 -9.97
C ILE A 19 -6.24 10.12 -10.77
N THR A 20 -7.19 9.46 -10.12
CA THR A 20 -8.15 8.58 -10.79
C THR A 20 -9.01 9.35 -11.78
N TYR A 21 -9.53 10.50 -11.37
CA TYR A 21 -10.34 11.38 -12.23
C TYR A 21 -9.55 11.89 -13.43
N VAL A 22 -8.33 12.38 -13.22
CA VAL A 22 -7.48 12.92 -14.30
C VAL A 22 -7.17 11.84 -15.33
N VAL A 23 -6.79 10.63 -14.88
CA VAL A 23 -6.51 9.50 -15.77
C VAL A 23 -7.78 9.07 -16.52
N PHE A 24 -8.90 8.92 -15.81
CA PHE A 24 -10.18 8.53 -16.42
C PHE A 24 -10.66 9.57 -17.45
N ASN A 25 -10.63 10.83 -17.11
CA ASN A 25 -11.06 11.92 -18.00
C ASN A 25 -10.21 12.00 -19.27
N ALA A 26 -8.89 11.96 -19.12
CA ALA A 26 -7.98 11.97 -20.27
C ALA A 26 -8.27 10.81 -21.23
N LEU A 27 -8.43 9.60 -20.72
CA LEU A 27 -8.66 8.41 -21.54
C LEU A 27 -10.08 8.34 -22.14
N SER A 28 -11.08 8.81 -21.41
CA SER A 28 -12.46 8.84 -21.94
C SER A 28 -12.59 9.76 -23.16
N ILE A 29 -11.85 10.86 -23.19
CA ILE A 29 -11.84 11.82 -24.29
C ILE A 29 -10.94 11.34 -25.43
N ASP A 30 -9.71 10.89 -25.13
CA ASP A 30 -8.73 10.53 -26.16
C ASP A 30 -9.02 9.22 -26.86
N VAL A 31 -9.55 8.23 -26.14
CA VAL A 31 -9.68 6.83 -26.60
C VAL A 31 -11.14 6.38 -26.62
N GLY A 32 -11.95 6.93 -25.74
CA GLY A 32 -13.35 6.55 -25.55
C GLY A 32 -13.54 5.36 -24.60
N LEU A 33 -14.67 5.33 -23.92
CA LEU A 33 -15.01 4.32 -22.91
C LEU A 33 -15.23 2.91 -23.49
N GLN A 34 -15.51 2.81 -24.79
CA GLN A 34 -15.71 1.53 -25.50
C GLN A 34 -14.39 0.79 -25.75
N ALA A 35 -13.26 1.49 -25.73
CA ALA A 35 -11.96 0.89 -26.00
C ALA A 35 -11.44 0.11 -24.80
N ALA A 36 -11.07 -1.15 -25.01
CA ALA A 36 -10.48 -1.99 -23.96
C ALA A 36 -9.26 -1.35 -23.32
N PHE A 37 -8.45 -0.62 -24.10
CA PHE A 37 -7.25 0.09 -23.62
C PHE A 37 -7.55 1.10 -22.51
N THR A 38 -8.68 1.81 -22.56
CA THR A 38 -9.06 2.84 -21.58
C THR A 38 -9.08 2.30 -20.15
N TRP A 39 -9.52 1.07 -19.97
CA TRP A 39 -9.65 0.46 -18.65
C TRP A 39 -8.33 0.02 -18.02
N HIS A 40 -7.27 -0.20 -18.85
CA HIS A 40 -5.97 -0.57 -18.31
C HIS A 40 -5.39 0.49 -17.35
N PRO A 41 -5.14 1.74 -17.76
CA PRO A 41 -4.55 2.72 -16.86
C PRO A 41 -5.51 3.15 -15.75
N VAL A 42 -6.83 3.16 -16.00
CA VAL A 42 -7.83 3.46 -14.96
C VAL A 42 -7.78 2.43 -13.84
N LEU A 43 -7.90 1.14 -14.17
CA LEU A 43 -7.89 0.06 -13.18
C LEU A 43 -6.54 -0.07 -12.48
N MET A 44 -5.41 0.14 -13.18
CA MET A 44 -4.08 0.15 -12.56
C MET A 44 -3.94 1.31 -11.56
N THR A 45 -4.44 2.50 -11.90
CA THR A 45 -4.41 3.66 -10.99
C THR A 45 -5.30 3.42 -9.77
N VAL A 46 -6.55 2.99 -9.96
CA VAL A 46 -7.46 2.66 -8.85
C VAL A 46 -6.88 1.55 -7.97
N GLY A 47 -6.28 0.53 -8.57
CA GLY A 47 -5.65 -0.59 -7.86
C GLY A 47 -4.48 -0.15 -6.99
N PHE A 48 -3.49 0.52 -7.56
CA PHE A 48 -2.26 0.89 -6.84
C PHE A 48 -2.41 2.17 -6.03
N ALA A 49 -2.88 3.25 -6.63
CA ALA A 49 -2.99 4.55 -5.97
C ALA A 49 -4.17 4.63 -4.99
N GLY A 50 -5.27 3.91 -5.26
CA GLY A 50 -6.41 3.81 -4.36
C GLY A 50 -6.29 2.61 -3.41
N PHE A 51 -6.74 1.44 -3.84
CA PHE A 51 -6.94 0.31 -2.93
C PHE A 51 -5.66 -0.19 -2.25
N MET A 52 -4.54 -0.29 -2.95
CA MET A 52 -3.29 -0.74 -2.32
C MET A 52 -2.77 0.26 -1.31
N ASN A 53 -2.82 1.56 -1.64
CA ASN A 53 -2.43 2.64 -0.74
C ASN A 53 -3.31 2.65 0.52
N GLU A 54 -4.64 2.62 0.37
CA GLU A 54 -5.57 2.57 1.49
C GLU A 54 -5.37 1.32 2.36
N GLY A 55 -5.14 0.15 1.75
CA GLY A 55 -4.82 -1.07 2.48
C GLY A 55 -3.56 -0.96 3.33
N LEU A 56 -2.50 -0.35 2.82
CA LEU A 56 -1.27 -0.11 3.56
C LEU A 56 -1.47 0.95 4.65
N LEU A 57 -2.17 2.04 4.37
CA LEU A 57 -2.51 3.06 5.36
C LEU A 57 -3.37 2.48 6.49
N GLN A 58 -4.36 1.64 6.20
CA GLN A 58 -5.17 0.95 7.19
C GLN A 58 -4.30 0.14 8.15
N TYR A 59 -3.29 -0.57 7.63
CA TYR A 59 -2.35 -1.34 8.44
C TYR A 59 -1.42 -0.45 9.28
N TYR A 60 -0.86 0.64 8.70
CA TYR A 60 0.07 1.52 9.41
C TYR A 60 -0.60 2.44 10.44
N LEU A 61 -1.81 2.91 10.14
CA LEU A 61 -2.53 3.84 11.01
C LEU A 61 -3.50 3.11 11.97
N GLY A 62 -3.63 1.78 11.85
CA GLY A 62 -4.39 0.96 12.80
C GLY A 62 -3.85 1.11 14.21
N ASP A 63 -4.74 1.03 15.17
CA ASP A 63 -4.39 1.16 16.59
C ASP A 63 -3.45 0.03 17.04
N LEU A 64 -2.62 0.31 18.01
CA LEU A 64 -1.73 -0.66 18.64
C LEU A 64 -2.47 -1.65 19.54
N ASP A 65 -3.73 -1.38 19.88
CA ASP A 65 -4.60 -2.31 20.61
C ASP A 65 -4.84 -3.59 19.80
N GLN A 66 -4.71 -4.74 20.46
CA GLN A 66 -4.76 -6.07 19.81
C GLN A 66 -6.09 -6.30 19.06
N LYS A 67 -7.23 -5.85 19.63
CA LYS A 67 -8.55 -5.98 18.99
C LYS A 67 -8.64 -5.13 17.72
N LYS A 68 -8.26 -3.87 17.79
CA LYS A 68 -8.24 -2.96 16.64
C LYS A 68 -7.19 -3.36 15.59
N ARG A 69 -6.10 -4.00 16.01
CA ARG A 69 -5.11 -4.57 15.10
C ARG A 69 -5.69 -5.70 14.26
N SER A 70 -6.62 -6.51 14.80
CA SER A 70 -7.34 -7.51 14.01
C SER A 70 -8.23 -6.89 12.96
N GLU A 71 -8.99 -5.85 13.31
CA GLU A 71 -9.82 -5.09 12.36
C GLU A 71 -8.97 -4.46 11.24
N SER A 72 -7.83 -3.86 11.58
CA SER A 72 -6.89 -3.29 10.60
C SER A 72 -6.33 -4.33 9.64
N ARG A 73 -6.07 -5.56 10.10
CA ARG A 73 -5.61 -6.66 9.22
C ARG A 73 -6.70 -7.10 8.24
N ILE A 74 -7.94 -7.21 8.72
CA ILE A 74 -9.08 -7.56 7.87
C ILE A 74 -9.31 -6.44 6.84
N GLY A 75 -9.33 -5.18 7.27
CA GLY A 75 -9.43 -4.03 6.38
C GLY A 75 -8.33 -4.00 5.32
N HIS A 76 -7.06 -4.23 5.73
CA HIS A 76 -5.95 -4.38 4.80
C HIS A 76 -6.21 -5.50 3.78
N ALA A 77 -6.64 -6.68 4.22
CA ALA A 77 -6.91 -7.81 3.34
C ALA A 77 -8.04 -7.49 2.34
N MET A 78 -9.12 -6.84 2.78
CA MET A 78 -10.22 -6.43 1.88
C MET A 78 -9.75 -5.48 0.78
N PHE A 79 -8.97 -4.46 1.13
CA PHE A 79 -8.39 -3.54 0.15
C PHE A 79 -7.43 -4.24 -0.82
N GLN A 80 -6.66 -5.23 -0.35
CA GLN A 80 -5.77 -6.01 -1.23
C GLN A 80 -6.55 -6.92 -2.19
N VAL A 81 -7.71 -7.47 -1.78
CA VAL A 81 -8.62 -8.19 -2.71
C VAL A 81 -9.08 -7.26 -3.83
N LEU A 82 -9.54 -6.05 -3.50
CA LEU A 82 -9.98 -5.06 -4.48
C LEU A 82 -8.84 -4.61 -5.39
N CYS A 83 -7.66 -4.38 -4.82
CA CYS A 83 -6.45 -4.09 -5.60
C CYS A 83 -6.12 -5.20 -6.59
N CYS A 84 -6.11 -6.46 -6.13
CA CYS A 84 -5.83 -7.62 -6.98
C CYS A 84 -6.84 -7.72 -8.13
N ALA A 85 -8.13 -7.51 -7.86
CA ALA A 85 -9.18 -7.50 -8.88
C ALA A 85 -8.96 -6.39 -9.93
N CYS A 86 -8.61 -5.18 -9.48
CA CYS A 86 -8.29 -4.07 -10.38
C CYS A 86 -7.04 -4.35 -11.24
N VAL A 87 -5.97 -4.87 -10.64
CA VAL A 87 -4.73 -5.18 -11.36
C VAL A 87 -4.96 -6.27 -12.40
N LEU A 88 -5.71 -7.33 -12.07
CA LEU A 88 -6.10 -8.37 -13.02
C LEU A 88 -6.99 -7.82 -14.14
N GLY A 89 -8.01 -7.05 -13.79
CA GLY A 89 -8.90 -6.41 -14.78
C GLY A 89 -8.12 -5.48 -15.72
N GLY A 90 -7.21 -4.67 -15.17
CA GLY A 90 -6.33 -3.80 -15.96
C GLY A 90 -5.38 -4.58 -16.87
N TYR A 91 -4.82 -5.70 -16.40
CA TYR A 91 -4.01 -6.59 -17.23
C TYR A 91 -4.82 -7.22 -18.36
N ILE A 92 -6.00 -7.75 -18.08
CA ILE A 92 -6.90 -8.32 -19.09
C ILE A 92 -7.28 -7.26 -20.14
N SER A 93 -7.53 -6.03 -19.69
CA SER A 93 -7.91 -4.92 -20.57
C SER A 93 -6.80 -4.58 -21.57
N ILE A 94 -5.54 -4.50 -21.15
CA ILE A 94 -4.42 -4.23 -22.07
C ILE A 94 -4.16 -5.42 -23.00
N PHE A 95 -4.25 -6.65 -22.48
CA PHE A 95 -4.11 -7.86 -23.28
C PHE A 95 -5.11 -7.88 -24.42
N ARG A 96 -6.40 -7.65 -24.12
CA ARG A 96 -7.49 -7.56 -25.10
C ARG A 96 -7.30 -6.43 -26.09
N ALA A 97 -6.83 -5.27 -25.63
CA ALA A 97 -6.56 -4.13 -26.52
C ALA A 97 -5.47 -4.45 -27.55
N HIS A 98 -4.45 -5.20 -27.17
CA HIS A 98 -3.40 -5.66 -28.08
C HIS A 98 -3.89 -6.74 -29.04
N GLU A 99 -4.71 -7.70 -28.58
CA GLU A 99 -5.34 -8.71 -29.46
C GLU A 99 -6.20 -8.04 -30.56
N ILE A 100 -7.12 -7.16 -30.17
CA ILE A 100 -8.02 -6.45 -31.09
C ILE A 100 -7.21 -5.60 -32.08
N GLY A 101 -6.18 -4.91 -31.61
CA GLY A 101 -5.30 -4.07 -32.41
C GLY A 101 -4.24 -4.83 -33.21
N GLN A 102 -4.17 -6.15 -33.10
CA GLN A 102 -3.12 -7.01 -33.69
C GLN A 102 -1.69 -6.50 -33.38
N LYS A 103 -1.50 -6.00 -32.15
CA LYS A 103 -0.23 -5.44 -31.66
C LYS A 103 0.54 -6.48 -30.85
N SER A 104 1.88 -6.35 -30.85
CA SER A 104 2.71 -7.15 -29.97
C SER A 104 2.34 -6.94 -28.49
N GLN A 105 2.31 -8.02 -27.73
CA GLN A 105 2.08 -7.95 -26.27
C GLN A 105 3.27 -7.37 -25.50
N LEU A 106 4.45 -7.35 -26.10
CA LEU A 106 5.66 -6.80 -25.48
C LEU A 106 6.01 -5.44 -26.12
N TRP A 107 6.96 -5.42 -26.99
CA TRP A 107 7.41 -4.23 -27.71
C TRP A 107 7.89 -4.61 -29.11
N THR A 108 7.98 -3.60 -29.98
CA THR A 108 8.49 -3.73 -31.35
C THR A 108 9.74 -2.88 -31.51
N PRO A 109 10.58 -3.13 -32.53
CA PRO A 109 11.70 -2.24 -32.86
C PRO A 109 11.22 -0.79 -32.98
N GLY A 110 11.95 0.15 -32.38
CA GLY A 110 11.60 1.57 -32.34
C GLY A 110 10.69 1.99 -31.16
N THR A 111 10.25 1.05 -30.31
CA THR A 111 9.50 1.41 -29.10
C THR A 111 10.36 2.26 -28.16
N PRO A 112 9.84 3.40 -27.64
CA PRO A 112 10.57 4.24 -26.69
C PRO A 112 11.00 3.48 -25.44
N PHE A 113 12.21 3.72 -24.95
CA PHE A 113 12.78 3.01 -23.80
C PHE A 113 11.88 3.06 -22.55
N VAL A 114 11.29 4.22 -22.26
CA VAL A 114 10.36 4.39 -21.11
C VAL A 114 9.18 3.42 -21.19
N LYS A 115 8.64 3.20 -22.39
CA LYS A 115 7.55 2.25 -22.61
C LYS A 115 8.00 0.81 -22.41
N ILE A 116 9.22 0.46 -22.84
CA ILE A 116 9.79 -0.87 -22.61
C ILE A 116 9.93 -1.13 -21.11
N VAL A 117 10.48 -0.17 -20.37
CA VAL A 117 10.61 -0.24 -18.90
C VAL A 117 9.24 -0.40 -18.24
N HIS A 118 8.24 0.39 -18.66
CA HIS A 118 6.87 0.27 -18.15
C HIS A 118 6.29 -1.14 -18.36
N VAL A 119 6.46 -1.72 -19.54
CA VAL A 119 5.97 -3.06 -19.85
C VAL A 119 6.66 -4.12 -18.98
N CYS A 120 8.00 -4.08 -18.88
CA CYS A 120 8.76 -5.03 -18.07
C CYS A 120 8.38 -4.95 -16.58
N ILE A 121 8.33 -3.74 -16.02
CA ILE A 121 7.91 -3.51 -14.64
C ILE A 121 6.45 -3.92 -14.45
N GLY A 122 5.58 -3.67 -15.44
CA GLY A 122 4.18 -4.06 -15.40
C GLY A 122 3.99 -5.56 -15.25
N TYR A 123 4.68 -6.39 -16.04
CA TYR A 123 4.60 -7.86 -15.92
C TYR A 123 5.11 -8.35 -14.55
N VAL A 124 6.27 -7.85 -14.11
CA VAL A 124 6.81 -8.16 -12.78
C VAL A 124 5.85 -7.71 -11.68
N GLY A 125 5.26 -6.52 -11.82
CA GLY A 125 4.29 -5.97 -10.89
C GLY A 125 3.04 -6.83 -10.75
N VAL A 126 2.42 -7.24 -11.86
CA VAL A 126 1.25 -8.14 -11.84
C VAL A 126 1.58 -9.46 -11.14
N LEU A 127 2.68 -10.11 -11.52
CA LEU A 127 3.10 -11.37 -10.93
C LEU A 127 3.34 -11.23 -9.42
N THR A 128 4.05 -10.20 -9.00
CA THR A 128 4.37 -9.97 -7.59
C THR A 128 3.14 -9.60 -6.76
N VAL A 129 2.17 -8.85 -7.30
CA VAL A 129 0.88 -8.60 -6.64
C VAL A 129 0.13 -9.89 -6.38
N LEU A 130 0.05 -10.79 -7.38
CA LEU A 130 -0.60 -12.10 -7.23
C LEU A 130 0.09 -12.97 -6.17
N LEU A 131 1.41 -13.04 -6.18
CA LEU A 131 2.19 -13.77 -5.17
C LEU A 131 1.96 -13.18 -3.77
N GLN A 132 2.01 -11.85 -3.62
CA GLN A 132 1.75 -11.17 -2.35
C GLN A 132 0.32 -11.40 -1.86
N PHE A 133 -0.65 -11.43 -2.76
CA PHE A 133 -2.04 -11.72 -2.44
C PHE A 133 -2.19 -13.14 -1.86
N VAL A 134 -1.64 -14.16 -2.53
CA VAL A 134 -1.69 -15.56 -2.05
C VAL A 134 -1.00 -15.71 -0.69
N VAL A 135 0.21 -15.16 -0.54
CA VAL A 135 0.95 -15.19 0.73
C VAL A 135 0.19 -14.46 1.83
N GLY A 136 -0.43 -13.32 1.51
CA GLY A 136 -1.25 -12.54 2.43
C GLY A 136 -2.47 -13.32 2.94
N LEU A 137 -3.15 -14.06 2.05
CA LEU A 137 -4.29 -14.92 2.42
C LEU A 137 -3.84 -16.09 3.33
N ILE A 138 -2.74 -16.75 3.00
CA ILE A 138 -2.18 -17.83 3.82
C ILE A 138 -1.82 -17.28 5.21
N LYS A 139 -1.16 -16.13 5.27
CA LYS A 139 -0.79 -15.46 6.51
C LYS A 139 -2.01 -15.08 7.36
N LEU A 140 -3.05 -14.53 6.74
CA LEU A 140 -4.30 -14.18 7.41
C LEU A 140 -4.99 -15.44 7.98
N TRP A 141 -5.08 -16.49 7.16
CA TRP A 141 -5.66 -17.78 7.58
C TRP A 141 -4.89 -18.41 8.75
N ALA A 142 -3.56 -18.48 8.69
CA ALA A 142 -2.72 -19.00 9.77
C ALA A 142 -2.90 -18.19 11.05
N LYS A 143 -2.96 -16.85 10.96
CA LYS A 143 -3.19 -16.00 12.13
C LYS A 143 -4.56 -16.18 12.75
N LEU A 144 -5.61 -16.34 11.94
CA LEU A 144 -6.98 -16.53 12.44
C LEU A 144 -7.21 -17.92 13.04
N ARG A 145 -6.55 -18.95 12.49
CA ARG A 145 -6.75 -20.35 12.91
C ARG A 145 -5.80 -20.83 14.00
N ARG A 146 -4.52 -20.40 13.96
CA ARG A 146 -3.45 -20.97 14.80
C ARG A 146 -2.74 -19.92 15.65
N ASP A 147 -3.09 -18.65 15.53
CA ASP A 147 -2.38 -17.50 16.12
C ASP A 147 -0.86 -17.44 15.78
N GLU A 148 -0.46 -18.08 14.67
CA GLU A 148 0.92 -18.15 14.23
C GLU A 148 1.30 -16.92 13.40
N GLN A 149 2.53 -16.44 13.60
CA GLN A 149 3.12 -15.40 12.74
C GLN A 149 4.01 -16.04 11.68
N MET A 150 3.45 -16.17 10.47
CA MET A 150 4.18 -16.66 9.29
C MET A 150 4.60 -15.53 8.36
N TYR A 151 5.63 -15.77 7.55
CA TYR A 151 6.06 -14.89 6.46
C TYR A 151 6.27 -13.42 6.87
N LYS A 152 7.17 -13.17 7.82
CA LYS A 152 7.54 -11.81 8.30
C LYS A 152 7.93 -10.88 7.14
N TRP A 153 8.57 -11.42 6.09
CA TRP A 153 9.00 -10.69 4.90
C TRP A 153 7.85 -10.11 4.06
N HIS A 154 6.61 -10.64 4.16
CA HIS A 154 5.44 -10.17 3.41
C HIS A 154 5.21 -8.65 3.54
N GLY A 155 5.44 -8.08 4.72
CA GLY A 155 5.28 -6.63 4.93
C GLY A 155 6.29 -5.80 4.12
N TYR A 156 7.57 -6.19 4.13
CA TYR A 156 8.62 -5.48 3.40
C TYR A 156 8.45 -5.62 1.89
N SER A 157 8.24 -6.85 1.41
CA SER A 157 8.01 -7.10 0.00
C SER A 157 6.71 -6.45 -0.50
N GLY A 158 5.66 -6.39 0.31
CA GLY A 158 4.42 -5.68 -0.03
C GLY A 158 4.63 -4.18 -0.26
N ILE A 159 5.45 -3.53 0.58
CA ILE A 159 5.85 -2.13 0.36
C ILE A 159 6.64 -1.97 -0.94
N THR A 160 7.58 -2.89 -1.21
CA THR A 160 8.37 -2.87 -2.45
C THR A 160 7.46 -3.01 -3.68
N VAL A 161 6.49 -3.92 -3.64
CA VAL A 161 5.50 -4.11 -4.71
C VAL A 161 4.64 -2.85 -4.90
N TYR A 162 4.23 -2.19 -3.81
CA TYR A 162 3.52 -0.92 -3.91
C TYR A 162 4.34 0.15 -4.62
N PHE A 163 5.60 0.35 -4.22
CA PHE A 163 6.47 1.34 -4.85
C PHE A 163 6.74 1.01 -6.32
N LEU A 164 6.93 -0.27 -6.65
CA LEU A 164 7.09 -0.72 -8.02
C LEU A 164 5.85 -0.41 -8.87
N GLY A 165 4.66 -0.69 -8.34
CA GLY A 165 3.38 -0.40 -8.99
C GLY A 165 3.15 1.10 -9.20
N MET A 166 3.37 1.91 -8.16
CA MET A 166 3.24 3.37 -8.25
C MET A 166 4.25 3.99 -9.21
N PHE A 167 5.50 3.49 -9.21
CA PHE A 167 6.50 3.91 -10.18
C PHE A 167 6.07 3.55 -11.61
N ASN A 168 5.46 2.40 -11.81
CA ASN A 168 4.92 2.02 -13.11
C ASN A 168 3.73 2.88 -13.56
N VAL A 169 2.85 3.28 -12.63
CA VAL A 169 1.79 4.27 -12.90
C VAL A 169 2.42 5.60 -13.32
N LEU A 170 3.46 6.05 -12.62
CA LEU A 170 4.20 7.27 -12.96
C LEU A 170 4.81 7.20 -14.38
N LEU A 171 5.45 6.08 -14.73
CA LEU A 171 5.97 5.87 -16.08
C LEU A 171 4.85 5.94 -17.12
N GLY A 172 3.68 5.34 -16.82
CA GLY A 172 2.49 5.44 -17.66
C GLY A 172 2.07 6.89 -17.90
N CYS A 173 2.02 7.71 -16.85
CA CYS A 173 1.70 9.13 -16.96
C CYS A 173 2.77 9.92 -17.76
N ILE A 174 4.04 9.53 -17.66
CA ILE A 174 5.15 10.22 -18.36
C ILE A 174 5.11 9.99 -19.87
N PHE A 175 4.97 8.72 -20.30
CA PHE A 175 5.03 8.41 -21.74
C PHE A 175 3.69 8.61 -22.46
N TRP A 176 2.56 8.67 -21.73
CA TRP A 176 1.26 8.93 -22.32
C TRP A 176 1.14 10.41 -22.70
N ASP A 177 1.10 10.66 -23.99
CA ASP A 177 0.92 12.01 -24.53
C ASP A 177 -0.55 12.19 -24.91
N SER A 178 -1.35 12.59 -23.92
CA SER A 178 -2.78 12.82 -24.10
C SER A 178 -3.05 14.18 -24.73
N LYS A 179 -3.88 14.23 -25.75
CA LYS A 179 -4.34 15.49 -26.37
C LYS A 179 -5.17 16.35 -25.41
N THR A 180 -5.81 15.73 -24.41
CA THR A 180 -6.61 16.40 -23.38
C THR A 180 -5.78 16.96 -22.24
N TRP A 181 -4.51 16.59 -22.14
CA TRP A 181 -3.57 17.24 -21.22
C TRP A 181 -3.02 18.54 -21.83
N VAL A 182 -3.88 19.16 -22.67
CA VAL A 182 -3.61 20.25 -23.63
C VAL A 182 -2.75 21.37 -23.06
N ASP A 183 -2.86 21.68 -21.77
CA ASP A 183 -2.08 22.73 -21.13
C ASP A 183 -0.98 22.18 -20.19
N GLY A 184 -0.64 20.89 -20.28
CA GLY A 184 0.36 20.25 -19.41
C GLY A 184 -0.06 20.04 -17.94
N TRP A 185 -1.11 20.68 -17.48
CA TRP A 185 -1.55 20.65 -16.09
C TRP A 185 -2.04 19.28 -15.63
N GLY A 186 -2.80 18.57 -16.46
CA GLY A 186 -3.30 17.23 -16.11
C GLY A 186 -2.18 16.25 -15.80
N LYS A 187 -1.14 16.21 -16.63
CA LYS A 187 0.07 15.40 -16.43
C LYS A 187 0.81 15.82 -15.16
N THR A 188 0.98 17.14 -14.95
CA THR A 188 1.61 17.68 -13.75
C THR A 188 0.85 17.30 -12.49
N PHE A 189 -0.48 17.43 -12.49
CA PHE A 189 -1.32 17.01 -11.35
C PHE A 189 -1.21 15.52 -11.07
N ALA A 190 -1.24 14.67 -12.11
CA ALA A 190 -1.07 13.22 -11.92
C ALA A 190 0.28 12.88 -11.26
N ILE A 191 1.37 13.48 -11.73
CA ILE A 191 2.71 13.30 -11.17
C ILE A 191 2.76 13.77 -9.71
N LEU A 192 2.22 14.97 -9.41
CA LEU A 192 2.18 15.50 -8.05
C LEU A 192 1.36 14.60 -7.11
N CYS A 193 0.22 14.07 -7.56
CA CYS A 193 -0.58 13.13 -6.77
C CYS A 193 0.20 11.83 -6.49
N VAL A 194 0.88 11.26 -7.48
CA VAL A 194 1.73 10.08 -7.26
C VAL A 194 2.81 10.36 -6.21
N LEU A 195 3.51 11.49 -6.32
CA LEU A 195 4.54 11.87 -5.35
C LEU A 195 3.96 12.07 -3.95
N LEU A 196 2.78 12.71 -3.83
CA LEU A 196 2.09 12.87 -2.56
C LEU A 196 1.72 11.53 -1.93
N LEU A 197 1.24 10.57 -2.73
CA LEU A 197 0.90 9.23 -2.27
C LEU A 197 2.16 8.44 -1.83
N PHE A 198 3.30 8.60 -2.52
CA PHE A 198 4.58 8.09 -2.03
C PHE A 198 4.93 8.64 -0.65
N CYS A 199 4.86 9.96 -0.49
CA CYS A 199 5.16 10.63 0.78
C CYS A 199 4.19 10.20 1.90
N SER A 200 2.93 9.93 1.56
CA SER A 200 1.91 9.54 2.54
C SER A 200 2.26 8.27 3.30
N LEU A 201 2.80 7.25 2.62
CA LEU A 201 3.21 6.01 3.26
C LEU A 201 4.45 6.19 4.16
N PHE A 202 5.42 6.97 3.73
CA PHE A 202 6.58 7.30 4.59
C PHE A 202 6.13 8.03 5.84
N TYR A 203 5.21 8.98 5.72
CA TYR A 203 4.67 9.71 6.85
C TYR A 203 3.85 8.81 7.79
N ALA A 204 2.99 7.93 7.25
CA ALA A 204 2.23 6.96 8.04
C ALA A 204 3.16 6.01 8.81
N ARG A 205 4.21 5.50 8.16
CA ARG A 205 5.23 4.67 8.81
C ARG A 205 5.97 5.42 9.92
N TRP A 206 6.36 6.66 9.66
CA TRP A 206 7.01 7.50 10.66
C TRP A 206 6.11 7.74 11.88
N LEU A 207 4.82 8.07 11.66
CA LEU A 207 3.85 8.23 12.74
C LEU A 207 3.73 6.97 13.60
N ARG A 208 3.64 5.80 12.97
CA ARG A 208 3.59 4.51 13.66
C ARG A 208 4.83 4.28 14.52
N ASN A 209 6.03 4.44 13.93
CA ASN A 209 7.28 4.25 14.66
C ASN A 209 7.39 5.20 15.86
N ARG A 210 6.98 6.45 15.69
CA ARG A 210 6.94 7.43 16.77
C ARG A 210 5.99 7.02 17.90
N ALA A 211 4.81 6.52 17.56
CA ALA A 211 3.84 6.03 18.54
C ALA A 211 4.36 4.79 19.30
N GLN A 212 5.01 3.86 18.61
CA GLN A 212 5.63 2.68 19.23
C GLN A 212 6.73 3.07 20.21
N ASN A 213 7.62 3.97 19.81
CA ASN A 213 8.71 4.45 20.67
C ASN A 213 8.17 5.16 21.93
N ALA A 214 7.10 5.96 21.78
CA ALA A 214 6.48 6.63 22.93
C ALA A 214 5.85 5.64 23.92
N ASN A 215 5.19 4.59 23.40
CA ASN A 215 4.62 3.53 24.24
C ASN A 215 5.71 2.73 24.96
N SER A 216 6.79 2.37 24.28
CA SER A 216 7.93 1.66 24.89
C SER A 216 8.59 2.49 26.00
N ALA A 217 8.78 3.79 25.78
CA ALA A 217 9.34 4.70 26.79
C ALA A 217 8.42 4.85 28.00
N SER A 218 7.09 4.84 27.81
CA SER A 218 6.10 4.89 28.89
C SER A 218 6.12 3.59 29.72
N MET A 219 6.22 2.44 29.06
CA MET A 219 6.33 1.14 29.74
C MET A 219 7.60 1.03 30.55
N MET A 220 8.77 1.47 30.03
CA MET A 220 10.02 1.48 30.78
C MET A 220 9.95 2.35 32.04
N LYS A 221 9.28 3.51 31.96
CA LYS A 221 9.07 4.38 33.14
C LYS A 221 8.20 3.74 34.19
N LEU A 222 7.14 3.02 33.80
CA LEU A 222 6.26 2.28 34.71
C LEU A 222 7.01 1.14 35.40
N THR A 223 7.84 0.38 34.67
CA THR A 223 8.64 -0.70 35.23
C THR A 223 9.66 -0.16 36.23
N ALA A 224 10.37 0.90 35.88
CA ALA A 224 11.35 1.55 36.79
C ALA A 224 10.69 2.13 38.04
N SER A 225 9.46 2.66 37.96
CA SER A 225 8.73 3.15 39.14
C SER A 225 8.27 2.02 40.05
N ASN A 226 7.90 0.85 39.51
CA ASN A 226 7.50 -0.31 40.31
C ASN A 226 8.71 -0.97 41.01
N GLU A 227 9.87 -1.08 40.33
CA GLU A 227 11.10 -1.59 40.95
C GLU A 227 11.58 -0.69 42.10
N GLY A 228 11.35 0.61 42.01
CA GLY A 228 11.62 1.55 43.10
C GLY A 228 10.70 1.38 44.32
N SER A 229 9.45 0.95 44.13
CA SER A 229 8.49 0.69 45.19
C SER A 229 8.70 -0.67 45.87
N ASP A 230 9.12 -1.71 45.11
CA ASP A 230 9.36 -3.04 45.64
C ASP A 230 10.60 -3.12 46.56
N ASN A 231 11.59 -2.25 46.33
CA ASN A 231 12.71 -2.13 47.25
C ASN A 231 12.32 -1.52 48.62
N PHE A 232 11.16 -0.88 48.74
CA PHE A 232 10.65 -0.39 50.01
C PHE A 232 9.91 -1.48 50.81
N TYR A 233 9.45 -2.57 50.19
CA TYR A 233 8.78 -3.68 50.82
C TYR A 233 9.58 -4.99 50.88
N ALA A 234 10.87 -5.01 50.49
CA ALA A 234 11.74 -6.18 50.49
C ALA A 234 12.18 -6.66 51.91
N GLY A 235 11.38 -6.35 52.95
CA GLY A 235 11.55 -6.85 54.30
C GLY A 235 10.66 -8.07 54.68
N ALA A 236 9.82 -8.58 53.79
CA ALA A 236 8.96 -9.75 54.09
C ALA A 236 8.80 -10.67 52.86
N GLY A 237 9.37 -11.85 52.94
CA GLY A 237 9.50 -12.90 51.94
C GLY A 237 8.35 -13.07 50.94
N GLY A 238 8.65 -12.97 49.65
CA GLY A 238 7.74 -13.25 48.55
C GLY A 238 8.48 -13.71 47.28
N LYS A 239 8.08 -14.85 46.75
CA LYS A 239 8.62 -15.55 45.59
C LYS A 239 8.67 -14.65 44.34
N LYS A 240 9.83 -14.58 43.68
CA LYS A 240 9.98 -13.98 42.35
C LYS A 240 9.14 -14.73 41.31
N TYR A 241 8.20 -14.03 40.73
CA TYR A 241 7.55 -14.41 39.48
C TYR A 241 8.33 -13.76 38.33
N THR A 242 9.05 -14.58 37.56
CA THR A 242 9.76 -14.11 36.36
C THR A 242 8.83 -14.28 35.19
N ASP A 243 8.09 -13.22 34.85
CA ASP A 243 7.35 -13.14 33.57
C ASP A 243 8.32 -12.86 32.45
N ASN A 244 8.35 -13.77 31.45
CA ASN A 244 9.09 -13.64 30.21
C ASN A 244 8.57 -12.46 29.37
N VAL A 245 9.28 -11.34 29.40
CA VAL A 245 8.98 -10.13 28.61
C VAL A 245 9.60 -10.16 27.20
N ASP A 246 10.25 -11.24 26.80
CA ASP A 246 11.04 -11.33 25.56
C ASP A 246 10.22 -11.42 24.25
N GLY A 247 8.89 -11.30 24.31
CA GLY A 247 8.01 -11.45 23.13
C GLY A 247 7.74 -10.20 22.29
N PHE A 248 8.16 -9.02 22.69
CA PHE A 248 7.66 -7.77 22.08
C PHE A 248 8.54 -7.11 21.00
N ALA A 249 9.82 -7.49 20.90
CA ALA A 249 10.76 -6.80 20.00
C ALA A 249 10.78 -7.31 18.54
N GLU A 250 10.15 -8.42 18.22
CA GLU A 250 10.31 -9.11 16.92
C GLU A 250 9.07 -9.16 16.01
N ALA A 251 8.12 -8.27 16.13
CA ALA A 251 6.91 -8.27 15.30
C ALA A 251 6.96 -7.22 14.17
N PHE A 252 7.89 -7.39 13.21
CA PHE A 252 7.86 -6.69 11.91
C PHE A 252 8.00 -7.67 10.75
#